data_a89192865fc29e38c2f438e5e0c1e90c
#
_entry.id   a89192865fc29e38c2f438e5e0c1e90c
#
_cell.length_a   1.000
_cell.length_b   1.000
_cell.length_c   1.000
_cell.angle_alpha   90.00
_cell.angle_beta   90.00
_cell.angle_gamma   90.00
#
_symmetry.space_group_name_H-M   'P 1'
#
loop_
_entity.id
_entity.type
_entity.pdbx_description
1 polymer ?
#
loop_
_entity_poly.entity_id
_entity_poly.type
_entity_poly.pdbx_seq_one_letter_code
_entity_poly.pdbx_strand_id
1 'polypeptide(L)'
;MDFALGQVTRGHVIGNSAPAYHVRVNIDSAPDLLPTLEQLLTRVSKPIQYVGGEKNSIVKPWESAQVRWTLMYPDAYEVGQPNQGLAILYEVLNEHDWILAERAFSVWPDLADLMRASDVPAFTLDGHRPLRAFDVVGMSLSTELCYTNVLNALDLAQIPVHQADRTMADPLVLIGGHASFNPEPLADFIDGAILGDGEEALVTISKVIHDWKDEGCPGGRDEILARLAADAGVYVPSFYDVEYLPDGPIRRVTPNRPEAPFMVSKHTVMDLDEWPYPKHPIVSTAETVHERYSACLLYTSPSPRDLSTSR
;
A
#
# COMPACT_ATOMS: atom_id res chain seq x y z
N MET A 1 -46.85 -7.09 8.62
CA MET A 1 -45.98 -7.89 9.49
C MET A 1 -44.73 -7.07 9.72
N ASP A 2 -44.73 -6.31 10.82
CA ASP A 2 -43.66 -5.38 11.16
C ASP A 2 -42.57 -6.17 11.93
N PHE A 3 -41.35 -6.13 11.43
CA PHE A 3 -40.18 -6.60 12.19
C PHE A 3 -39.51 -5.41 12.87
N ALA A 4 -39.70 -5.34 14.20
CA ALA A 4 -39.02 -4.40 15.06
C ALA A 4 -37.55 -4.77 15.23
N LEU A 5 -36.66 -3.83 14.95
CA LEU A 5 -35.23 -3.91 15.26
C LEU A 5 -35.04 -3.76 16.78
N GLY A 6 -34.60 -4.83 17.42
CA GLY A 6 -34.28 -4.84 18.85
C GLY A 6 -33.01 -4.03 19.15
N GLN A 7 -33.11 -3.12 20.12
CA GLN A 7 -31.97 -2.40 20.69
C GLN A 7 -31.04 -3.38 21.42
N VAL A 8 -29.77 -3.41 21.02
CA VAL A 8 -28.71 -4.10 21.75
C VAL A 8 -28.25 -3.19 22.90
N THR A 9 -28.63 -3.51 24.12
CA THR A 9 -28.12 -2.89 25.33
C THR A 9 -26.68 -3.33 25.58
N ARG A 10 -25.76 -2.37 25.68
CA ARG A 10 -24.36 -2.60 26.09
C ARG A 10 -24.32 -3.12 27.52
N GLY A 11 -23.94 -4.39 27.71
CA GLY A 11 -23.59 -4.96 29.00
C GLY A 11 -22.27 -4.37 29.51
N HIS A 12 -22.25 -3.85 30.73
CA HIS A 12 -21.05 -3.47 31.46
C HIS A 12 -20.24 -4.72 31.80
N VAL A 13 -19.07 -4.88 31.18
CA VAL A 13 -18.04 -5.82 31.61
C VAL A 13 -17.07 -5.04 32.51
N ILE A 14 -17.08 -5.37 33.80
CA ILE A 14 -16.07 -4.88 34.77
C ILE A 14 -14.84 -5.76 34.55
N GLY A 15 -13.87 -5.28 33.78
CA GLY A 15 -12.57 -5.93 33.57
C GLY A 15 -11.45 -5.05 34.09
N ASN A 16 -10.53 -5.63 34.87
CA ASN A 16 -9.31 -5.03 35.41
C ASN A 16 -8.54 -4.26 34.33
N SER A 17 -8.57 -2.94 34.38
CA SER A 17 -7.77 -2.09 33.52
C SER A 17 -6.33 -2.03 34.04
N ALA A 18 -5.41 -2.70 33.34
CA ALA A 18 -4.03 -2.29 33.38
C ALA A 18 -3.94 -0.81 32.90
N PRO A 19 -3.03 0.03 33.42
CA PRO A 19 -2.95 1.41 33.01
C PRO A 19 -2.67 1.49 31.51
N ALA A 20 -3.62 2.05 30.76
CA ALA A 20 -3.42 2.34 29.36
C ALA A 20 -2.41 3.49 29.26
N TYR A 21 -1.19 3.17 28.85
CA TYR A 21 -0.21 4.18 28.45
C TYR A 21 -0.70 4.78 27.13
N HIS A 22 -1.46 5.87 27.20
CA HIS A 22 -1.78 6.66 26.02
C HIS A 22 -0.53 7.46 25.61
N VAL A 23 0.36 6.84 24.89
CA VAL A 23 1.43 7.54 24.19
C VAL A 23 0.79 8.06 22.90
N ARG A 24 0.41 9.33 22.87
CA ARG A 24 0.06 9.99 21.61
C ARG A 24 1.33 10.13 20.79
N VAL A 25 1.48 9.26 19.80
CA VAL A 25 2.56 9.34 18.83
C VAL A 25 2.31 10.55 17.94
N ASN A 26 3.24 11.51 17.89
CA ASN A 26 3.16 12.61 16.93
C ASN A 26 3.53 12.06 15.54
N ILE A 27 2.53 11.75 14.74
CA ILE A 27 2.68 11.12 13.43
C ILE A 27 3.37 12.06 12.42
N ASP A 28 3.23 13.37 12.60
CA ASP A 28 3.80 14.37 11.68
C ASP A 28 5.35 14.39 11.67
N SER A 29 5.99 13.85 12.70
CA SER A 29 7.46 13.78 12.81
C SER A 29 8.07 12.47 12.31
N ALA A 30 7.28 11.55 11.77
CA ALA A 30 7.71 10.21 11.37
C ALA A 30 8.61 9.50 12.41
N PRO A 31 8.15 9.34 13.67
CA PRO A 31 8.97 8.78 14.74
C PRO A 31 9.32 7.32 14.47
N ASP A 32 10.44 6.88 15.00
CA ASP A 32 10.74 5.45 15.11
C ASP A 32 9.84 4.82 16.19
N LEU A 33 8.98 3.91 15.78
CA LEU A 33 8.04 3.21 16.66
C LEU A 33 8.62 1.98 17.34
N LEU A 34 9.83 1.54 16.97
CA LEU A 34 10.44 0.31 17.48
C LEU A 34 10.47 0.25 19.02
N PRO A 35 10.86 1.31 19.75
CA PRO A 35 10.87 1.26 21.21
C PRO A 35 9.49 1.03 21.84
N THR A 36 8.43 1.47 21.18
CA THR A 36 7.04 1.23 21.62
C THR A 36 6.58 -0.18 21.24
N LEU A 37 6.93 -0.61 20.02
CA LEU A 37 6.61 -1.94 19.52
C LEU A 37 7.27 -3.03 20.36
N GLU A 38 8.52 -2.88 20.78
CA GLU A 38 9.24 -3.85 21.62
C GLU A 38 8.44 -4.22 22.88
N GLN A 39 7.70 -3.27 23.45
CA GLN A 39 6.87 -3.53 24.63
C GLN A 39 5.64 -4.40 24.27
N LEU A 40 5.11 -4.28 23.07
CA LEU A 40 3.98 -5.06 22.58
C LEU A 40 4.42 -6.45 22.09
N LEU A 41 5.59 -6.54 21.46
CA LEU A 41 6.10 -7.76 20.84
C LEU A 41 6.34 -8.90 21.83
N THR A 42 6.54 -8.60 23.11
CA THR A 42 6.62 -9.63 24.17
C THR A 42 5.32 -10.39 24.39
N ARG A 43 4.22 -9.94 23.84
CA ARG A 43 2.86 -10.43 24.05
C ARG A 43 2.25 -11.09 22.81
N VAL A 44 2.99 -11.16 21.71
CA VAL A 44 2.53 -11.71 20.43
C VAL A 44 3.18 -13.05 20.12
N SER A 45 2.55 -13.84 19.25
CA SER A 45 3.00 -15.20 18.92
C SER A 45 4.21 -15.25 17.99
N LYS A 46 4.39 -14.24 17.11
CA LYS A 46 5.45 -14.22 16.09
C LYS A 46 6.20 -12.88 16.07
N PRO A 47 6.87 -12.47 17.15
CA PRO A 47 7.47 -11.13 17.26
C PRO A 47 8.55 -10.86 16.21
N ILE A 48 9.29 -11.88 15.76
CA ILE A 48 10.40 -11.75 14.81
C ILE A 48 9.96 -11.16 13.46
N GLN A 49 8.69 -11.30 13.07
CA GLN A 49 8.16 -10.75 11.82
C GLN A 49 8.06 -9.22 11.81
N TYR A 50 8.21 -8.59 12.98
CA TYR A 50 7.99 -7.15 13.16
C TYR A 50 9.24 -6.38 13.58
N VAL A 51 10.38 -7.07 13.74
CA VAL A 51 11.61 -6.47 14.25
C VAL A 51 12.43 -5.77 13.15
N GLY A 52 12.29 -6.17 11.90
CA GLY A 52 13.10 -5.65 10.81
C GLY A 52 14.56 -6.05 10.89
N GLY A 53 15.47 -5.19 10.40
CA GLY A 53 16.91 -5.42 10.43
C GLY A 53 17.38 -6.60 9.57
N GLU A 54 16.61 -6.94 8.56
CA GLU A 54 16.91 -8.04 7.64
C GLU A 54 18.16 -7.74 6.81
N LYS A 55 18.96 -8.76 6.58
CA LYS A 55 20.13 -8.61 5.73
C LYS A 55 19.73 -8.18 4.32
N ASN A 56 20.43 -7.19 3.80
CA ASN A 56 20.21 -6.54 2.51
C ASN A 56 18.96 -5.63 2.45
N SER A 57 18.28 -5.36 3.56
CA SER A 57 17.30 -4.26 3.58
C SER A 57 18.03 -2.92 3.39
N ILE A 58 17.37 -2.01 2.68
CA ILE A 58 17.92 -0.69 2.35
C ILE A 58 17.44 0.30 3.40
N VAL A 59 18.38 0.97 4.04
CA VAL A 59 18.08 2.02 5.02
C VAL A 59 18.66 3.33 4.51
N LYS A 60 17.79 4.33 4.30
CA LYS A 60 18.17 5.68 3.91
C LYS A 60 17.78 6.69 4.99
N PRO A 61 18.52 7.81 5.14
CA PRO A 61 18.10 8.87 6.04
C PRO A 61 16.74 9.45 5.57
N TRP A 62 15.81 9.59 6.50
CA TRP A 62 14.46 10.10 6.22
C TRP A 62 14.49 11.48 5.55
N GLU A 63 15.38 12.35 6.02
CA GLU A 63 15.50 13.74 5.58
C GLU A 63 16.10 13.88 4.18
N SER A 64 16.81 12.86 3.68
CA SER A 64 17.40 12.89 2.34
C SER A 64 16.38 12.62 1.24
N ALA A 65 15.24 12.00 1.57
CA ALA A 65 14.23 11.65 0.60
C ALA A 65 13.28 12.82 0.33
N GLN A 66 13.05 13.11 -0.94
CA GLN A 66 12.09 14.09 -1.42
C GLN A 66 10.69 13.46 -1.59
N VAL A 67 10.65 12.18 -1.99
CA VAL A 67 9.42 11.38 -2.08
C VAL A 67 9.59 10.09 -1.30
N ARG A 68 8.57 9.77 -0.50
CA ARG A 68 8.59 8.62 0.42
C ARG A 68 7.44 7.67 0.14
N TRP A 69 7.77 6.41 -0.08
CA TRP A 69 6.81 5.35 -0.35
C TRP A 69 6.78 4.33 0.77
N THR A 70 5.59 3.97 1.20
CA THR A 70 5.37 2.66 1.82
C THR A 70 4.97 1.69 0.73
N LEU A 71 5.74 0.64 0.54
CA LEU A 71 5.38 -0.49 -0.31
C LEU A 71 4.75 -1.56 0.59
N MET A 72 3.43 -1.62 0.57
CA MET A 72 2.66 -2.52 1.41
C MET A 72 2.16 -3.73 0.63
N TYR A 73 2.42 -4.90 1.18
CA TYR A 73 1.70 -6.10 0.80
C TYR A 73 0.61 -6.36 1.86
N PRO A 74 -0.69 -6.26 1.53
CA PRO A 74 -1.76 -6.31 2.53
C PRO A 74 -2.11 -7.74 2.94
N ASP A 75 -1.09 -8.50 3.35
CA ASP A 75 -1.15 -9.81 3.95
C ASP A 75 -0.01 -9.96 4.96
N ALA A 76 0.02 -11.06 5.70
CA ALA A 76 1.05 -11.32 6.71
C ALA A 76 2.45 -11.35 6.10
N TYR A 77 3.46 -11.03 6.93
CA TYR A 77 4.87 -11.03 6.54
C TYR A 77 5.29 -12.29 5.80
N GLU A 78 4.93 -13.48 6.32
CA GLU A 78 5.31 -14.76 5.72
C GLU A 78 4.79 -14.98 4.29
N VAL A 79 3.72 -14.28 3.91
CA VAL A 79 3.13 -14.32 2.57
C VAL A 79 3.69 -13.22 1.67
N GLY A 80 3.82 -12.01 2.22
CA GLY A 80 4.23 -10.83 1.47
C GLY A 80 5.73 -10.73 1.22
N GLN A 81 6.55 -11.14 2.20
CA GLN A 81 8.02 -11.03 2.10
C GLN A 81 8.63 -11.76 0.88
N PRO A 82 8.20 -12.96 0.52
CA PRO A 82 8.74 -13.65 -0.67
C PRO A 82 8.15 -13.13 -1.99
N ASN A 83 7.29 -12.10 -1.99
CA ASN A 83 6.69 -11.57 -3.20
C ASN A 83 7.74 -10.86 -4.07
N GLN A 84 7.98 -11.41 -5.26
CA GLN A 84 9.01 -10.90 -6.16
C GLN A 84 8.68 -9.52 -6.72
N GLY A 85 7.41 -9.24 -7.02
CA GLY A 85 6.98 -7.93 -7.51
C GLY A 85 7.28 -6.82 -6.49
N LEU A 86 6.97 -7.07 -5.21
CA LEU A 86 7.31 -6.13 -4.13
C LEU A 86 8.82 -5.90 -4.04
N ALA A 87 9.63 -6.97 -4.13
CA ALA A 87 11.08 -6.88 -4.07
C ALA A 87 11.68 -6.08 -5.25
N ILE A 88 11.15 -6.25 -6.46
CA ILE A 88 11.56 -5.49 -7.64
C ILE A 88 11.23 -4.01 -7.46
N LEU A 89 10.00 -3.67 -7.09
CA LEU A 89 9.59 -2.27 -6.89
C LEU A 89 10.35 -1.59 -5.76
N TYR A 90 10.69 -2.34 -4.71
CA TYR A 90 11.54 -1.86 -3.62
C TYR A 90 12.95 -1.50 -4.11
N GLU A 91 13.56 -2.34 -4.95
CA GLU A 91 14.85 -2.07 -5.58
C GLU A 91 14.76 -0.86 -6.51
N VAL A 92 13.79 -0.85 -7.44
CA VAL A 92 13.58 0.24 -8.42
C VAL A 92 13.50 1.60 -7.74
N LEU A 93 12.66 1.75 -6.73
CA LEU A 93 12.51 3.03 -6.04
C LEU A 93 13.78 3.41 -5.27
N ASN A 94 14.41 2.44 -4.61
CA ASN A 94 15.58 2.70 -3.78
C ASN A 94 16.89 2.87 -4.57
N GLU A 95 16.94 2.56 -5.87
CA GLU A 95 18.06 2.95 -6.75
C GLU A 95 18.18 4.48 -6.88
N HIS A 96 17.11 5.23 -6.63
CA HIS A 96 17.08 6.69 -6.70
C HIS A 96 17.38 7.31 -5.33
N ASP A 97 18.42 8.16 -5.23
CA ASP A 97 18.82 8.79 -3.96
C ASP A 97 17.75 9.70 -3.36
N TRP A 98 16.87 10.27 -4.18
CA TRP A 98 15.82 11.19 -3.77
C TRP A 98 14.50 10.50 -3.40
N ILE A 99 14.42 9.17 -3.57
CA ILE A 99 13.26 8.35 -3.19
C ILE A 99 13.65 7.45 -2.01
N LEU A 100 12.78 7.35 -1.03
CA LEU A 100 12.80 6.34 0.03
C LEU A 100 11.60 5.42 -0.14
N ALA A 101 11.83 4.13 -0.26
CA ALA A 101 10.79 3.13 -0.19
C ALA A 101 11.04 2.20 1.00
N GLU A 102 10.03 2.01 1.86
CA GLU A 102 10.05 1.09 2.98
C GLU A 102 8.91 0.08 2.85
N ARG A 103 9.17 -1.17 3.27
CA ARG A 103 8.18 -2.26 3.18
C ARG A 103 7.25 -2.27 4.37
N ALA A 104 6.00 -2.66 4.14
CA ALA A 104 5.01 -2.91 5.17
C ALA A 104 4.20 -4.17 4.87
N PHE A 105 3.72 -4.82 5.92
CA PHE A 105 2.89 -6.01 5.86
C PHE A 105 1.74 -5.90 6.86
N SER A 106 0.66 -6.64 6.62
CA SER A 106 -0.40 -6.76 7.61
C SER A 106 0.11 -7.50 8.85
N VAL A 107 -0.27 -6.99 10.01
CA VAL A 107 0.05 -7.66 11.28
C VAL A 107 -0.99 -8.71 11.63
N TRP A 108 -0.58 -9.71 12.38
CA TRP A 108 -1.50 -10.73 12.92
C TRP A 108 -2.50 -10.10 13.92
N PRO A 109 -3.67 -10.73 14.12
CA PRO A 109 -4.71 -10.17 15.00
C PRO A 109 -4.24 -9.87 16.42
N ASP A 110 -3.35 -10.70 16.98
CA ASP A 110 -2.80 -10.50 18.33
C ASP A 110 -2.02 -9.17 18.46
N LEU A 111 -1.20 -8.82 17.46
CA LEU A 111 -0.53 -7.52 17.43
C LEU A 111 -1.51 -6.40 17.07
N ALA A 112 -2.43 -6.62 16.13
CA ALA A 112 -3.42 -5.61 15.72
C ALA A 112 -4.28 -5.15 16.91
N ASP A 113 -4.73 -6.06 17.76
CA ASP A 113 -5.50 -5.76 18.94
C ASP A 113 -4.71 -4.94 19.98
N LEU A 114 -3.43 -5.29 20.16
CA LEU A 114 -2.52 -4.54 21.04
C LEU A 114 -2.24 -3.12 20.50
N MET A 115 -2.03 -2.98 19.19
CA MET A 115 -1.81 -1.70 18.54
C MET A 115 -3.03 -0.77 18.72
N ARG A 116 -4.24 -1.29 18.47
CA ARG A 116 -5.49 -0.53 18.70
C ARG A 116 -5.65 -0.13 20.17
N ALA A 117 -5.37 -1.06 21.09
CA ALA A 117 -5.49 -0.78 22.53
C ALA A 117 -4.46 0.24 23.05
N SER A 118 -3.32 0.38 22.36
CA SER A 118 -2.21 1.26 22.75
C SER A 118 -2.08 2.50 21.86
N ASP A 119 -3.00 2.71 20.91
CA ASP A 119 -3.00 3.80 19.94
C ASP A 119 -1.70 3.86 19.11
N VAL A 120 -1.14 2.68 18.76
CA VAL A 120 0.06 2.54 17.93
C VAL A 120 -0.37 2.31 16.48
N PRO A 121 0.01 3.17 15.54
CA PRO A 121 -0.38 3.03 14.13
C PRO A 121 0.39 1.91 13.41
N ALA A 122 -0.13 1.45 12.27
CA ALA A 122 0.60 0.57 11.37
C ALA A 122 1.91 1.22 10.91
N PHE A 123 2.93 0.39 10.73
CA PHE A 123 4.31 0.81 10.56
C PHE A 123 5.01 0.06 9.44
N THR A 124 6.10 0.66 8.94
CA THR A 124 7.02 0.01 8.01
C THR A 124 8.00 -0.89 8.74
N LEU A 125 8.44 -1.97 8.07
CA LEU A 125 9.37 -2.94 8.66
C LEU A 125 10.81 -2.42 8.67
N ASP A 126 11.19 -1.61 7.68
CA ASP A 126 12.59 -1.16 7.50
C ASP A 126 12.96 -0.04 8.48
N GLY A 127 12.10 0.95 8.67
CA GLY A 127 12.34 2.11 9.52
C GLY A 127 11.40 2.24 10.71
N HIS A 128 10.48 1.30 10.90
CA HIS A 128 9.42 1.32 11.95
C HIS A 128 8.68 2.65 12.03
N ARG A 129 8.40 3.26 10.86
CA ARG A 129 7.74 4.55 10.75
C ARG A 129 6.24 4.38 10.52
N PRO A 130 5.40 5.29 11.04
CA PRO A 130 3.97 5.26 10.76
C PRO A 130 3.70 5.35 9.26
N LEU A 131 2.83 4.51 8.71
CA LEU A 131 2.48 4.56 7.28
C LEU A 131 1.94 5.93 6.87
N ARG A 132 1.20 6.59 7.76
CA ARG A 132 0.61 7.90 7.52
C ARG A 132 1.64 9.01 7.30
N ALA A 133 2.89 8.83 7.74
CA ALA A 133 3.95 9.82 7.58
C ALA A 133 4.56 9.85 6.16
N PHE A 134 4.26 8.87 5.32
CA PHE A 134 4.77 8.79 3.96
C PHE A 134 3.95 9.64 2.98
N ASP A 135 4.52 9.95 1.82
CA ASP A 135 3.80 10.65 0.75
C ASP A 135 2.81 9.73 0.05
N VAL A 136 3.18 8.45 -0.09
CA VAL A 136 2.37 7.42 -0.75
C VAL A 136 2.36 6.12 0.05
N VAL A 137 1.19 5.54 0.19
CA VAL A 137 1.01 4.14 0.59
C VAL A 137 0.60 3.36 -0.65
N GLY A 138 1.57 2.69 -1.27
CA GLY A 138 1.37 1.83 -2.44
C GLY A 138 1.12 0.40 -2.00
N MET A 139 -0.05 -0.14 -2.30
CA MET A 139 -0.44 -1.49 -1.92
C MET A 139 -0.40 -2.44 -3.13
N SER A 140 0.37 -3.52 -3.01
CA SER A 140 0.47 -4.56 -4.05
C SER A 140 -0.61 -5.62 -3.85
N LEU A 141 -1.59 -5.68 -4.74
CA LEU A 141 -2.72 -6.60 -4.69
C LEU A 141 -2.58 -7.72 -5.71
N SER A 142 -2.21 -8.90 -5.24
CA SER A 142 -2.11 -10.09 -6.11
C SER A 142 -3.48 -10.72 -6.41
N THR A 143 -4.47 -10.53 -5.53
CA THR A 143 -5.80 -11.12 -5.61
C THR A 143 -6.82 -10.23 -4.88
N GLU A 144 -8.10 -10.32 -5.28
CA GLU A 144 -9.23 -9.62 -4.66
C GLU A 144 -9.50 -10.07 -3.21
N LEU A 145 -8.97 -11.21 -2.78
CA LEU A 145 -9.07 -11.65 -1.38
C LEU A 145 -8.43 -10.67 -0.39
N CYS A 146 -7.49 -9.84 -0.88
CA CYS A 146 -6.82 -8.82 -0.06
C CYS A 146 -7.62 -7.52 0.11
N TYR A 147 -8.76 -7.33 -0.55
CA TYR A 147 -9.48 -6.06 -0.50
C TYR A 147 -9.90 -5.64 0.91
N THR A 148 -10.40 -6.57 1.72
CA THR A 148 -10.73 -6.26 3.12
C THR A 148 -9.50 -5.96 3.97
N ASN A 149 -8.34 -6.53 3.61
CA ASN A 149 -7.08 -6.24 4.29
C ASN A 149 -6.61 -4.81 4.01
N VAL A 150 -6.91 -4.25 2.82
CA VAL A 150 -6.66 -2.82 2.51
C VAL A 150 -7.36 -1.94 3.53
N LEU A 151 -8.65 -2.18 3.78
CA LEU A 151 -9.44 -1.38 4.74
C LEU A 151 -8.89 -1.51 6.17
N ASN A 152 -8.54 -2.73 6.59
CA ASN A 152 -7.92 -2.97 7.89
C ASN A 152 -6.55 -2.28 8.04
N ALA A 153 -5.77 -2.25 6.95
CA ALA A 153 -4.47 -1.58 6.93
C ALA A 153 -4.62 -0.06 7.08
N LEU A 154 -5.58 0.55 6.38
CA LEU A 154 -5.88 1.98 6.51
C LEU A 154 -6.36 2.34 7.93
N ASP A 155 -7.26 1.53 8.50
CA ASP A 155 -7.75 1.69 9.87
C ASP A 155 -6.60 1.63 10.90
N LEU A 156 -5.76 0.60 10.82
CA LEU A 156 -4.59 0.48 11.69
C LEU A 156 -3.54 1.57 11.46
N ALA A 157 -3.40 2.07 10.24
CA ALA A 157 -2.50 3.17 9.92
C ALA A 157 -3.04 4.53 10.38
N GLN A 158 -4.27 4.60 10.91
CA GLN A 158 -4.96 5.83 11.27
C GLN A 158 -5.09 6.79 10.07
N ILE A 159 -5.19 6.22 8.86
CA ILE A 159 -5.49 6.94 7.62
C ILE A 159 -7.00 6.86 7.40
N PRO A 160 -7.69 7.97 7.10
CA PRO A 160 -9.13 7.92 6.81
C PRO A 160 -9.44 6.86 5.76
N VAL A 161 -10.33 5.91 6.10
CA VAL A 161 -10.63 4.76 5.24
C VAL A 161 -11.25 5.24 3.94
N HIS A 162 -12.24 6.15 4.01
CA HIS A 162 -12.80 6.74 2.80
C HIS A 162 -11.88 7.79 2.21
N GLN A 163 -11.67 7.72 0.91
CA GLN A 163 -10.85 8.67 0.14
C GLN A 163 -11.35 10.11 0.31
N ALA A 164 -12.66 10.32 0.33
CA ALA A 164 -13.27 11.63 0.46
C ALA A 164 -12.98 12.35 1.80
N ASP A 165 -12.61 11.60 2.85
CA ASP A 165 -12.30 12.15 4.17
C ASP A 165 -10.80 12.51 4.30
N ARG A 166 -9.97 12.20 3.31
CA ARG A 166 -8.53 12.47 3.32
C ARG A 166 -8.23 13.93 3.00
N THR A 167 -7.21 14.43 3.66
CA THR A 167 -6.70 15.80 3.53
C THR A 167 -5.26 15.81 3.01
N MET A 168 -4.66 16.98 2.92
CA MET A 168 -3.23 17.15 2.59
C MET A 168 -2.29 16.54 3.64
N ALA A 169 -2.76 16.27 4.84
CA ALA A 169 -1.98 15.61 5.90
C ALA A 169 -1.95 14.09 5.76
N ASP A 170 -2.72 13.54 4.83
CA ASP A 170 -2.84 12.11 4.63
C ASP A 170 -2.10 11.69 3.35
N PRO A 171 -1.45 10.51 3.32
CA PRO A 171 -0.77 10.02 2.14
C PRO A 171 -1.72 9.76 0.98
N LEU A 172 -1.19 9.70 -0.22
CA LEU A 172 -1.88 9.11 -1.36
C LEU A 172 -1.94 7.59 -1.17
N VAL A 173 -3.13 7.00 -1.33
CA VAL A 173 -3.33 5.55 -1.26
C VAL A 173 -3.50 5.01 -2.67
N LEU A 174 -2.47 4.35 -3.17
CA LEU A 174 -2.43 3.78 -4.52
C LEU A 174 -2.42 2.25 -4.43
N ILE A 175 -3.13 1.61 -5.33
CA ILE A 175 -3.07 0.15 -5.50
C ILE A 175 -2.41 -0.21 -6.82
N GLY A 176 -1.72 -1.34 -6.84
CA GLY A 176 -1.12 -1.93 -8.03
C GLY A 176 -1.17 -3.46 -7.96
N GLY A 177 -0.64 -4.12 -8.98
CA GLY A 177 -0.63 -5.57 -9.08
C GLY A 177 -1.86 -6.12 -9.80
N HIS A 178 -2.00 -7.44 -9.82
CA HIS A 178 -2.97 -8.11 -10.68
C HIS A 178 -4.43 -7.74 -10.39
N ALA A 179 -4.80 -7.62 -9.12
CA ALA A 179 -6.17 -7.29 -8.73
C ALA A 179 -6.53 -5.81 -8.96
N SER A 180 -5.55 -4.92 -9.22
CA SER A 180 -5.83 -3.51 -9.53
C SER A 180 -6.59 -3.31 -10.85
N PHE A 181 -6.66 -4.33 -11.71
CA PHE A 181 -7.50 -4.31 -12.92
C PHE A 181 -9.00 -4.36 -12.63
N ASN A 182 -9.39 -4.66 -11.39
CA ASN A 182 -10.76 -4.58 -10.91
C ASN A 182 -10.85 -3.60 -9.72
N PRO A 183 -10.62 -2.29 -9.91
CA PRO A 183 -10.47 -1.34 -8.80
C PRO A 183 -11.81 -0.93 -8.18
N GLU A 184 -12.93 -1.10 -8.87
CA GLU A 184 -14.23 -0.56 -8.47
C GLU A 184 -14.72 -0.99 -7.09
N PRO A 185 -14.49 -2.22 -6.60
CA PRO A 185 -14.85 -2.56 -5.22
C PRO A 185 -14.08 -1.75 -4.16
N LEU A 186 -12.96 -1.14 -4.52
CA LEU A 186 -12.14 -0.28 -3.66
C LEU A 186 -12.24 1.21 -4.01
N ALA A 187 -13.09 1.60 -4.97
CA ALA A 187 -13.15 2.96 -5.51
C ALA A 187 -13.31 4.05 -4.44
N ASP A 188 -14.13 3.80 -3.42
CA ASP A 188 -14.36 4.75 -2.32
C ASP A 188 -13.19 4.85 -1.32
N PHE A 189 -12.21 3.94 -1.41
CA PHE A 189 -11.17 3.74 -0.39
C PHE A 189 -9.76 4.03 -0.89
N ILE A 190 -9.57 4.19 -2.20
CA ILE A 190 -8.26 4.44 -2.82
C ILE A 190 -8.25 5.77 -3.54
N ASP A 191 -7.08 6.36 -3.69
CA ASP A 191 -6.87 7.57 -4.50
C ASP A 191 -6.62 7.22 -5.96
N GLY A 192 -6.00 6.07 -6.23
CA GLY A 192 -5.75 5.63 -7.59
C GLY A 192 -5.33 4.18 -7.71
N ALA A 193 -5.46 3.65 -8.93
CA ALA A 193 -4.99 2.33 -9.31
C ALA A 193 -3.98 2.44 -10.46
N ILE A 194 -2.84 1.77 -10.29
CA ILE A 194 -1.78 1.62 -11.28
C ILE A 194 -2.04 0.32 -12.02
N LEU A 195 -2.29 0.41 -13.32
CA LEU A 195 -2.63 -0.74 -14.16
C LEU A 195 -1.39 -1.19 -14.95
N GLY A 196 -1.00 -2.44 -14.82
CA GLY A 196 0.15 -3.03 -15.53
C GLY A 196 1.45 -3.05 -14.72
N ASP A 197 2.57 -2.87 -15.41
CA ASP A 197 3.91 -2.99 -14.85
C ASP A 197 4.26 -1.78 -13.98
N GLY A 198 4.85 -2.00 -12.83
CA GLY A 198 5.08 -0.96 -11.83
C GLY A 198 6.42 -0.25 -11.93
N GLU A 199 7.41 -0.83 -12.62
CA GLU A 199 8.80 -0.38 -12.61
C GLU A 199 8.92 1.08 -13.09
N GLU A 200 8.47 1.37 -14.28
CA GLU A 200 8.45 2.73 -14.83
C GLU A 200 7.39 3.61 -14.18
N ALA A 201 6.22 3.03 -13.91
CA ALA A 201 5.08 3.77 -13.37
C ALA A 201 5.39 4.41 -12.01
N LEU A 202 6.02 3.68 -11.08
CA LEU A 202 6.32 4.21 -9.75
C LEU A 202 7.34 5.35 -9.79
N VAL A 203 8.33 5.28 -10.67
CA VAL A 203 9.32 6.35 -10.87
C VAL A 203 8.65 7.58 -11.47
N THR A 204 7.77 7.40 -12.46
CA THR A 204 7.00 8.50 -13.08
C THR A 204 6.08 9.16 -12.06
N ILE A 205 5.33 8.40 -11.28
CA ILE A 205 4.49 8.90 -10.19
C ILE A 205 5.33 9.68 -9.17
N SER A 206 6.49 9.13 -8.77
CA SER A 206 7.39 9.82 -7.85
C SER A 206 7.84 11.16 -8.39
N LYS A 207 8.13 11.26 -9.69
CA LYS A 207 8.53 12.49 -10.34
C LYS A 207 7.41 13.54 -10.35
N VAL A 208 6.19 13.11 -10.67
CA VAL A 208 5.00 13.99 -10.61
C VAL A 208 4.78 14.53 -9.20
N ILE A 209 4.92 13.69 -8.18
CA ILE A 209 4.78 14.11 -6.77
C ILE A 209 5.92 15.06 -6.37
N HIS A 210 7.15 14.75 -6.75
CA HIS A 210 8.32 15.59 -6.50
C HIS A 210 8.11 17.00 -7.06
N ASP A 211 7.80 17.09 -8.36
CA ASP A 211 7.65 18.37 -9.07
C ASP A 211 6.50 19.19 -8.47
N TRP A 212 5.38 18.54 -8.14
CA TRP A 212 4.26 19.19 -7.45
C TRP A 212 4.64 19.73 -6.05
N LYS A 213 5.46 18.98 -5.28
CA LYS A 213 5.98 19.42 -3.97
C LYS A 213 6.93 20.61 -4.12
N ASP A 214 7.81 20.59 -5.12
CA ASP A 214 8.74 21.69 -5.43
C ASP A 214 8.03 22.98 -5.82
N GLU A 215 6.87 22.88 -6.47
CA GLU A 215 5.98 24.01 -6.76
C GLU A 215 5.22 24.54 -5.54
N GLY A 216 5.35 23.91 -4.37
CA GLY A 216 4.64 24.27 -3.15
C GLY A 216 3.23 23.71 -3.03
N CYS A 217 2.98 22.56 -3.64
CA CYS A 217 1.71 21.81 -3.58
C CYS A 217 0.49 22.60 -4.09
N PRO A 218 0.56 23.21 -5.29
CA PRO A 218 -0.54 24.01 -5.82
C PRO A 218 -1.80 23.15 -5.96
N GLY A 219 -2.98 23.74 -5.76
CA GLY A 219 -4.27 23.07 -5.91
C GLY A 219 -4.56 21.92 -4.92
N GLY A 220 -3.61 21.62 -4.06
CA GLY A 220 -3.78 20.60 -3.02
C GLY A 220 -3.95 19.17 -3.57
N ARG A 221 -4.72 18.34 -2.84
CA ARG A 221 -4.92 16.92 -3.16
C ARG A 221 -5.62 16.71 -4.50
N ASP A 222 -6.54 17.58 -4.86
CA ASP A 222 -7.28 17.49 -6.12
C ASP A 222 -6.35 17.66 -7.34
N GLU A 223 -5.43 18.60 -7.28
CA GLU A 223 -4.45 18.86 -8.35
C GLU A 223 -3.45 17.71 -8.51
N ILE A 224 -2.92 17.16 -7.40
CA ILE A 224 -1.97 16.04 -7.55
C ILE A 224 -2.68 14.82 -8.15
N LEU A 225 -3.93 14.54 -7.80
CA LEU A 225 -4.70 13.47 -8.42
C LEU A 225 -4.94 13.72 -9.92
N ALA A 226 -5.22 14.97 -10.31
CA ALA A 226 -5.35 15.35 -11.71
C ALA A 226 -4.06 15.12 -12.50
N ARG A 227 -2.91 15.52 -11.94
CA ARG A 227 -1.59 15.27 -12.55
C ARG A 227 -1.30 13.79 -12.67
N LEU A 228 -1.60 12.98 -11.64
CA LEU A 228 -1.40 11.54 -11.69
C LEU A 228 -2.26 10.88 -12.77
N ALA A 229 -3.49 11.33 -12.96
CA ALA A 229 -4.35 10.81 -14.02
C ALA A 229 -3.86 11.18 -15.42
N ALA A 230 -3.41 12.44 -15.61
CA ALA A 230 -2.99 12.97 -16.90
C ALA A 230 -1.57 12.53 -17.29
N ASP A 231 -0.62 12.66 -16.36
CA ASP A 231 0.81 12.57 -16.65
C ASP A 231 1.42 11.20 -16.32
N ALA A 232 0.79 10.46 -15.40
CA ALA A 232 1.30 9.17 -14.94
C ALA A 232 0.36 7.98 -15.25
N GLY A 233 -0.74 8.19 -15.96
CA GLY A 233 -1.66 7.13 -16.38
C GLY A 233 -2.29 6.35 -15.23
N VAL A 234 -2.49 6.98 -14.08
CA VAL A 234 -3.15 6.39 -12.92
C VAL A 234 -4.66 6.47 -13.08
N TYR A 235 -5.36 5.35 -12.91
CA TYR A 235 -6.81 5.37 -12.80
C TYR A 235 -7.20 5.98 -11.44
N VAL A 236 -7.86 7.14 -11.45
CA VAL A 236 -8.36 7.84 -10.26
C VAL A 236 -9.88 7.66 -10.18
N PRO A 237 -10.40 6.77 -9.31
CA PRO A 237 -11.82 6.40 -9.31
C PRO A 237 -12.77 7.60 -9.16
N SER A 238 -12.43 8.58 -8.33
CA SER A 238 -13.24 9.78 -8.10
C SER A 238 -13.43 10.67 -9.35
N PHE A 239 -12.67 10.41 -10.43
CA PHE A 239 -12.76 11.13 -11.69
C PHE A 239 -13.70 10.45 -12.71
N TYR A 240 -14.42 9.42 -12.26
CA TYR A 240 -15.34 8.68 -13.11
C TYR A 240 -16.71 8.52 -12.44
N ASP A 241 -17.76 8.68 -13.22
CA ASP A 241 -19.12 8.34 -12.82
C ASP A 241 -19.41 6.90 -13.23
N VAL A 242 -19.87 6.09 -12.31
CA VAL A 242 -20.22 4.69 -12.52
C VAL A 242 -21.73 4.52 -12.51
N GLU A 243 -22.29 4.08 -13.64
CA GLU A 243 -23.70 3.72 -13.76
C GLU A 243 -23.87 2.22 -13.55
N TYR A 244 -24.85 1.83 -12.72
CA TYR A 244 -25.19 0.43 -12.47
C TYR A 244 -26.50 0.03 -13.17
N LEU A 245 -26.61 -1.22 -13.54
CA LEU A 245 -27.88 -1.83 -13.92
C LEU A 245 -28.75 -2.08 -12.67
N PRO A 246 -30.09 -2.19 -12.82
CA PRO A 246 -30.98 -2.41 -11.68
C PRO A 246 -30.68 -3.67 -10.86
N ASP A 247 -30.02 -4.65 -11.46
CA ASP A 247 -29.60 -5.93 -10.87
C ASP A 247 -28.14 -5.95 -10.39
N GLY A 248 -27.47 -4.78 -10.37
CA GLY A 248 -26.20 -4.54 -9.72
C GLY A 248 -24.94 -4.49 -10.58
N PRO A 249 -24.84 -5.13 -11.78
CA PRO A 249 -23.63 -5.00 -12.60
C PRO A 249 -23.39 -3.58 -13.09
N ILE A 250 -22.11 -3.23 -13.29
CA ILE A 250 -21.70 -1.96 -13.90
C ILE A 250 -22.20 -1.92 -15.35
N ARG A 251 -22.93 -0.87 -15.67
CA ARG A 251 -23.41 -0.59 -17.03
C ARG A 251 -22.39 0.21 -17.81
N ARG A 252 -21.81 1.24 -17.17
CA ARG A 252 -20.92 2.21 -17.81
C ARG A 252 -20.05 2.91 -16.79
N VAL A 253 -18.82 3.21 -17.17
CA VAL A 253 -17.90 4.10 -16.47
C VAL A 253 -17.61 5.27 -17.42
N THR A 254 -17.76 6.51 -16.94
CA THR A 254 -17.61 7.71 -17.76
C THR A 254 -16.76 8.73 -17.04
N PRO A 255 -15.71 9.30 -17.68
CA PRO A 255 -14.95 10.40 -17.09
C PRO A 255 -15.87 11.58 -16.75
N ASN A 256 -15.70 12.16 -15.57
CA ASN A 256 -16.41 13.36 -15.13
C ASN A 256 -15.52 14.61 -15.13
N ARG A 257 -14.26 14.47 -15.58
CA ARG A 257 -13.23 15.52 -15.63
C ARG A 257 -12.41 15.44 -16.91
N PRO A 258 -11.89 16.60 -17.41
CA PRO A 258 -11.05 16.63 -18.62
C PRO A 258 -9.74 15.87 -18.48
N GLU A 259 -9.16 15.83 -17.26
CA GLU A 259 -7.90 15.16 -16.95
C GLU A 259 -8.02 13.64 -16.94
N ALA A 260 -9.24 13.12 -16.78
CA ALA A 260 -9.50 11.70 -16.80
C ALA A 260 -9.67 11.18 -18.24
N PRO A 261 -8.81 10.28 -18.72
CA PRO A 261 -8.95 9.72 -20.05
C PRO A 261 -10.16 8.79 -20.13
N PHE A 262 -10.80 8.73 -21.30
CA PHE A 262 -11.88 7.77 -21.54
C PHE A 262 -11.42 6.31 -21.39
N MET A 263 -10.14 6.05 -21.66
CA MET A 263 -9.51 4.75 -21.52
C MET A 263 -8.13 4.94 -20.84
N VAL A 264 -7.95 4.35 -19.70
CA VAL A 264 -6.65 4.29 -19.02
C VAL A 264 -5.83 3.17 -19.65
N SER A 265 -4.68 3.52 -20.23
CA SER A 265 -3.77 2.53 -20.79
C SER A 265 -2.96 1.88 -19.68
N LYS A 266 -2.79 0.55 -19.75
CA LYS A 266 -1.89 -0.12 -18.81
C LYS A 266 -0.44 0.25 -19.09
N HIS A 267 0.36 0.34 -18.04
CA HIS A 267 1.81 0.42 -18.15
C HIS A 267 2.37 -0.90 -18.68
N THR A 268 3.36 -0.82 -19.55
CA THR A 268 4.02 -2.00 -20.11
C THR A 268 5.50 -1.69 -20.27
N VAL A 269 6.33 -2.38 -19.53
CA VAL A 269 7.79 -2.33 -19.70
C VAL A 269 8.16 -3.06 -20.98
N MET A 270 8.75 -2.33 -21.91
CA MET A 270 9.11 -2.88 -23.23
C MET A 270 10.47 -3.55 -23.23
N ASP A 271 11.36 -3.12 -22.37
CA ASP A 271 12.70 -3.68 -22.19
C ASP A 271 12.99 -3.84 -20.68
N LEU A 272 12.97 -5.08 -20.21
CA LEU A 272 13.22 -5.40 -18.79
C LEU A 272 14.70 -5.26 -18.43
N ASP A 273 15.62 -5.30 -19.39
CA ASP A 273 17.05 -5.16 -19.12
C ASP A 273 17.43 -3.72 -18.73
N GLU A 274 16.57 -2.74 -19.01
CA GLU A 274 16.75 -1.36 -18.60
C GLU A 274 16.39 -1.11 -17.13
N TRP A 275 15.68 -2.05 -16.48
CA TRP A 275 15.20 -1.87 -15.12
C TRP A 275 16.01 -2.66 -14.09
N PRO A 276 16.25 -2.10 -12.90
CA PRO A 276 16.93 -2.80 -11.84
C PRO A 276 16.11 -4.00 -11.32
N TYR A 277 16.80 -5.03 -10.91
CA TYR A 277 16.23 -6.18 -10.22
C TYR A 277 17.02 -6.45 -8.93
N PRO A 278 16.46 -7.14 -7.95
CA PRO A 278 17.14 -7.41 -6.68
C PRO A 278 18.43 -8.22 -6.88
N LYS A 279 19.58 -7.52 -6.87
CA LYS A 279 20.92 -8.16 -6.96
C LYS A 279 21.32 -8.80 -5.63
N HIS A 280 20.81 -8.25 -4.55
CA HIS A 280 21.03 -8.71 -3.19
C HIS A 280 19.68 -8.93 -2.50
N PRO A 281 18.99 -10.05 -2.78
CA PRO A 281 17.67 -10.33 -2.19
C PRO A 281 17.70 -10.20 -0.67
N ILE A 282 16.66 -9.62 -0.13
CA ILE A 282 16.51 -9.48 1.31
C ILE A 282 16.36 -10.87 1.93
N VAL A 283 17.17 -11.15 2.95
CA VAL A 283 17.14 -12.42 3.67
C VAL A 283 16.19 -12.32 4.82
N SER A 284 15.07 -13.04 4.72
CA SER A 284 14.05 -13.10 5.77
C SER A 284 14.62 -13.55 7.12
N THR A 285 14.22 -12.88 8.20
CA THR A 285 14.58 -13.27 9.57
C THR A 285 13.60 -14.25 10.19
N ALA A 286 12.39 -14.38 9.60
CA ALA A 286 11.35 -15.31 10.01
C ALA A 286 11.02 -16.29 8.87
N GLU A 287 10.33 -17.37 9.21
CA GLU A 287 9.81 -18.33 8.23
C GLU A 287 8.87 -17.64 7.25
N THR A 288 9.00 -17.97 5.98
CA THR A 288 8.13 -17.52 4.89
C THR A 288 7.50 -18.73 4.19
N VAL A 289 6.38 -18.52 3.51
CA VAL A 289 5.69 -19.60 2.77
C VAL A 289 6.53 -20.15 1.62
N HIS A 290 7.52 -19.36 1.15
CA HIS A 290 8.47 -19.75 0.10
C HIS A 290 9.89 -19.39 0.51
N GLU A 291 10.65 -20.35 0.97
CA GLU A 291 12.06 -20.17 1.39
C GLU A 291 13.07 -20.27 0.23
N ARG A 292 12.60 -20.33 -1.00
CA ARG A 292 13.45 -20.53 -2.18
C ARG A 292 13.58 -19.24 -2.97
N TYR A 293 14.73 -19.09 -3.60
CA TYR A 293 14.91 -18.06 -4.63
C TYR A 293 13.90 -18.25 -5.75
N SER A 294 13.13 -17.22 -6.05
CA SER A 294 12.17 -17.22 -7.15
C SER A 294 12.76 -16.50 -8.36
N ALA A 295 12.74 -17.16 -9.50
CA ALA A 295 13.09 -16.57 -10.79
C ALA A 295 11.86 -16.64 -11.71
N CYS A 296 11.38 -15.49 -12.16
CA CYS A 296 10.26 -15.43 -13.10
C CYS A 296 10.76 -15.69 -14.52
N LEU A 297 10.63 -16.91 -15.00
CA LEU A 297 11.05 -17.30 -16.35
C LEU A 297 10.12 -16.77 -17.45
N LEU A 298 8.94 -16.26 -17.09
CA LEU A 298 7.98 -15.69 -18.04
C LEU A 298 8.56 -14.48 -18.78
N TYR A 299 9.44 -13.73 -18.11
CA TYR A 299 10.10 -12.55 -18.67
C TYR A 299 11.42 -12.88 -19.40
N THR A 300 12.02 -14.05 -19.14
CA THR A 300 13.35 -14.40 -19.66
C THR A 300 13.33 -15.37 -20.83
N SER A 301 12.24 -16.11 -21.04
CA SER A 301 12.11 -17.05 -22.15
C SER A 301 10.63 -17.40 -22.36
N PRO A 302 10.06 -17.16 -23.55
CA PRO A 302 8.71 -17.63 -23.84
C PRO A 302 8.69 -19.15 -23.72
N SER A 303 7.92 -19.66 -22.76
CA SER A 303 7.72 -21.09 -22.61
C SER A 303 7.00 -21.63 -23.85
N PRO A 304 7.38 -22.81 -24.38
CA PRO A 304 6.62 -23.46 -25.45
C PRO A 304 5.13 -23.68 -25.11
N ARG A 305 4.77 -23.65 -23.83
CA ARG A 305 3.36 -23.72 -23.37
C ARG A 305 2.61 -22.43 -23.62
N ASP A 306 3.29 -21.28 -23.51
CA ASP A 306 2.67 -19.96 -23.74
C ASP A 306 2.42 -19.72 -25.23
N LEU A 307 3.25 -20.29 -26.09
CA LEU A 307 3.05 -20.26 -27.54
C LEU A 307 1.88 -21.15 -28.00
N SER A 308 1.43 -22.12 -27.19
CA SER A 308 0.33 -23.03 -27.53
C SER A 308 -1.05 -22.50 -27.18
N THR A 309 -1.15 -21.49 -26.31
CA THR A 309 -2.42 -20.87 -25.86
C THR A 309 -2.83 -19.65 -26.67
N SER A 310 -2.01 -19.19 -27.61
CA SER A 310 -2.28 -18.05 -28.49
C SER A 310 -2.84 -18.45 -29.87
N ARG A 311 -3.57 -19.56 -29.96
CA ARG A 311 -4.30 -19.98 -31.18
C ARG A 311 -5.78 -20.09 -30.92
#